data_8e5cfcb08bd852c31eca4f2210558ce3
#
_entry.id   8e5cfcb08bd852c31eca4f2210558ce3
#
_cell.length_a   1.000
_cell.length_b   1.000
_cell.length_c   1.000
_cell.angle_alpha   90.00
_cell.angle_beta   90.00
_cell.angle_gamma   90.00
#
_symmetry.space_group_name_H-M   'P 1'
#
loop_
_entity.id
_entity.type
_entity.pdbx_description
1 polymer ?
#
loop_
_entity_poly.entity_id
_entity_poly.type
_entity_poly.pdbx_seq_one_letter_code
_entity_poly.pdbx_strand_id
1 'polypeptide(L)'
;METKLGKSKILLKKMFKKKLNIFLYLILFIFFYSGNLLAQNHYLPPLKDGGKIIFIRHALAPGFGDPENFDIKNCENQRNLNKVGIEQSKRIGIFFKKNSIPIDVVYSSEWCRCKDTAKYAFKNFQTLKSLNSFYSENFRKNQDSQIKDLKKFIEKWDGNKNLVFVTHYVVILEMLNYAPSSGEIVISNKS
;
A
#
# COMPACT_ATOMS: atom_id res chain seq x y z
N MET A 1 58.55 -34.02 4.62
CA MET A 1 57.83 -34.89 3.64
C MET A 1 56.39 -35.03 4.11
N GLU A 2 55.48 -34.15 3.69
CA GLU A 2 54.06 -34.30 4.01
C GLU A 2 53.47 -35.52 3.27
N THR A 3 52.95 -36.49 3.99
CA THR A 3 52.46 -37.72 3.42
C THR A 3 51.18 -37.46 2.58
N LYS A 4 51.03 -38.16 1.45
CA LYS A 4 49.83 -38.12 0.57
C LYS A 4 48.51 -38.22 1.37
N LEU A 5 48.53 -38.89 2.51
CA LEU A 5 47.40 -39.09 3.43
C LEU A 5 46.98 -37.80 4.12
N GLY A 6 47.94 -36.88 4.46
CA GLY A 6 47.64 -35.61 5.09
C GLY A 6 46.94 -34.63 4.14
N LYS A 7 47.39 -34.56 2.86
CA LYS A 7 46.76 -33.72 1.84
C LYS A 7 45.32 -34.14 1.52
N SER A 8 45.05 -35.45 1.48
CA SER A 8 43.70 -36.01 1.27
C SER A 8 42.74 -35.62 2.39
N LYS A 9 43.11 -35.70 3.65
CA LYS A 9 42.28 -35.31 4.81
C LYS A 9 41.96 -33.83 4.84
N ILE A 10 42.92 -32.96 4.43
CA ILE A 10 42.71 -31.53 4.35
C ILE A 10 41.73 -31.20 3.23
N LEU A 11 41.82 -31.83 2.08
CA LEU A 11 40.91 -31.63 0.94
C LEU A 11 39.45 -32.06 1.31
N LEU A 12 39.28 -33.20 1.96
CA LEU A 12 37.98 -33.68 2.44
C LEU A 12 37.35 -32.66 3.43
N LYS A 13 38.13 -32.15 4.39
CA LYS A 13 37.62 -31.16 5.34
C LYS A 13 37.18 -29.86 4.63
N LYS A 14 37.93 -29.41 3.63
CA LYS A 14 37.56 -28.22 2.83
C LYS A 14 36.27 -28.44 2.03
N MET A 15 36.11 -29.61 1.40
CA MET A 15 34.91 -29.97 0.66
C MET A 15 33.69 -30.11 1.60
N PHE A 16 33.84 -30.69 2.78
CA PHE A 16 32.77 -30.80 3.76
C PHE A 16 32.32 -29.43 4.27
N LYS A 17 33.27 -28.54 4.59
CA LYS A 17 32.99 -27.18 5.02
C LYS A 17 32.27 -26.35 3.93
N LYS A 18 32.65 -26.55 2.66
CA LYS A 18 31.98 -25.90 1.52
C LYS A 18 30.53 -26.39 1.34
N LYS A 19 30.30 -27.70 1.45
CA LYS A 19 28.96 -28.30 1.37
C LYS A 19 28.07 -27.83 2.53
N LEU A 20 28.62 -27.77 3.75
CA LEU A 20 27.90 -27.29 4.94
C LEU A 20 27.48 -25.83 4.79
N ASN A 21 28.38 -24.97 4.29
CA ASN A 21 28.05 -23.56 4.05
C ASN A 21 26.93 -23.39 3.00
N ILE A 22 26.98 -24.16 1.89
CA ILE A 22 25.93 -24.13 0.86
C ILE A 22 24.60 -24.57 1.46
N PHE A 23 24.59 -25.60 2.29
CA PHE A 23 23.38 -26.07 2.97
C PHE A 23 22.80 -25.04 3.93
N LEU A 24 23.66 -24.33 4.69
CA LEU A 24 23.23 -23.24 5.57
C LEU A 24 22.62 -22.07 4.76
N TYR A 25 23.22 -21.69 3.64
CA TYR A 25 22.69 -20.65 2.76
C TYR A 25 21.33 -21.05 2.16
N LEU A 26 21.14 -22.31 1.78
CA LEU A 26 19.85 -22.82 1.30
C LEU A 26 18.77 -22.78 2.37
N ILE A 27 19.09 -23.13 3.62
CA ILE A 27 18.14 -23.04 4.74
C ILE A 27 17.76 -21.59 5.01
N LEU A 28 18.73 -20.65 5.06
CA LEU A 28 18.46 -19.23 5.23
C LEU A 28 17.60 -18.68 4.09
N PHE A 29 17.87 -19.09 2.85
CA PHE A 29 17.07 -18.68 1.69
C PHE A 29 15.62 -19.16 1.79
N ILE A 30 15.38 -20.41 2.22
CA ILE A 30 14.05 -20.97 2.44
C ILE A 30 13.32 -20.19 3.56
N PHE A 31 13.99 -19.84 4.66
CA PHE A 31 13.41 -19.06 5.74
C PHE A 31 13.01 -17.64 5.31
N PHE A 32 13.83 -16.97 4.49
CA PHE A 32 13.49 -15.64 3.95
C PHE A 32 12.32 -15.68 2.97
N TYR A 33 12.19 -16.74 2.17
CA TYR A 33 11.07 -16.87 1.22
C TYR A 33 9.75 -17.28 1.88
N SER A 34 9.79 -18.15 2.89
CA SER A 34 8.58 -18.62 3.58
C SER A 34 7.90 -17.53 4.42
N GLY A 35 8.66 -16.62 5.02
CA GLY A 35 8.11 -15.50 5.80
C GLY A 35 7.23 -14.56 4.99
N ASN A 36 7.60 -14.26 3.75
CA ASN A 36 6.82 -13.39 2.87
C ASN A 36 5.53 -14.05 2.36
N LEU A 37 5.52 -15.38 2.16
CA LEU A 37 4.32 -16.10 1.73
C LEU A 37 3.26 -16.17 2.82
N LEU A 38 3.67 -16.34 4.08
CA LEU A 38 2.75 -16.43 5.22
C LEU A 38 2.07 -15.10 5.53
N ALA A 39 2.81 -13.98 5.46
CA ALA A 39 2.24 -12.65 5.66
C ALA A 39 1.20 -12.30 4.58
N GLN A 40 1.46 -12.63 3.32
CA GLN A 40 0.55 -12.35 2.21
C GLN A 40 -0.76 -13.17 2.31
N ASN A 41 -0.70 -14.38 2.84
CA ASN A 41 -1.88 -15.24 3.00
C ASN A 41 -2.80 -14.83 4.15
N HIS A 42 -2.31 -14.11 5.15
CA HIS A 42 -3.11 -13.72 6.33
C HIS A 42 -4.13 -12.62 6.03
N TYR A 43 -3.85 -11.71 5.11
CA TYR A 43 -4.73 -10.56 4.78
C TYR A 43 -5.70 -10.82 3.62
N LEU A 44 -5.43 -11.82 2.79
CA LEU A 44 -6.26 -12.11 1.61
C LEU A 44 -7.66 -12.65 1.92
N PRO A 45 -7.85 -13.61 2.85
CA PRO A 45 -9.19 -14.13 3.13
C PRO A 45 -10.16 -13.03 3.57
N PRO A 46 -9.84 -12.17 4.57
CA PRO A 46 -10.75 -11.09 4.97
C PRO A 46 -11.13 -10.12 3.85
N LEU A 47 -10.23 -9.87 2.88
CA LEU A 47 -10.52 -9.03 1.73
C LEU A 47 -11.47 -9.69 0.73
N LYS A 48 -11.36 -11.02 0.57
CA LYS A 48 -12.22 -11.79 -0.33
C LYS A 48 -13.65 -11.94 0.21
N ASP A 49 -13.79 -12.01 1.52
CA ASP A 49 -15.08 -12.09 2.19
C ASP A 49 -15.89 -10.79 2.07
N GLY A 50 -15.22 -9.67 1.79
CA GLY A 50 -15.84 -8.34 1.74
C GLY A 50 -16.00 -7.72 3.13
N GLY A 51 -16.84 -6.67 3.22
CA GLY A 51 -17.12 -6.01 4.48
C GLY A 51 -15.99 -5.21 5.10
N LYS A 52 -14.93 -4.93 4.34
CA LYS A 52 -13.76 -4.16 4.81
C LYS A 52 -13.76 -2.74 4.26
N ILE A 53 -13.21 -1.84 5.05
CA ILE A 53 -12.85 -0.50 4.63
C ILE A 53 -11.39 -0.52 4.26
N ILE A 54 -11.08 -0.16 3.03
CA ILE A 54 -9.73 -0.20 2.47
C ILE A 54 -9.29 1.22 2.18
N PHE A 55 -8.31 1.71 2.94
CA PHE A 55 -7.66 2.97 2.67
C PHE A 55 -6.42 2.75 1.82
N ILE A 56 -6.24 3.55 0.78
CA ILE A 56 -5.06 3.55 -0.06
C ILE A 56 -4.51 4.97 -0.06
N ARG A 57 -3.30 5.14 0.47
CA ARG A 57 -2.61 6.40 0.26
C ARG A 57 -2.30 6.54 -1.22
N HIS A 58 -2.54 7.72 -1.81
CA HIS A 58 -2.16 7.97 -3.20
C HIS A 58 -0.75 7.45 -3.53
N ALA A 59 -0.56 6.96 -4.74
CA ALA A 59 0.72 6.45 -5.21
C ALA A 59 1.81 7.54 -5.23
N LEU A 60 3.03 7.17 -5.55
CA LEU A 60 4.18 8.05 -5.45
C LEU A 60 4.01 9.32 -6.29
N ALA A 61 3.91 10.44 -5.58
CA ALA A 61 3.98 11.79 -6.09
C ALA A 61 5.20 12.46 -5.44
N PRO A 62 6.32 12.67 -6.15
CA PRO A 62 7.56 13.19 -5.57
C PRO A 62 7.39 14.59 -4.96
N GLY A 63 8.19 14.90 -3.93
CA GLY A 63 8.18 16.18 -3.24
C GLY A 63 7.23 16.22 -2.03
N PHE A 64 7.10 17.41 -1.45
CA PHE A 64 6.30 17.68 -0.25
C PHE A 64 5.29 18.79 -0.52
N GLY A 65 4.12 18.69 0.11
CA GLY A 65 3.06 19.69 -0.06
C GLY A 65 2.53 19.78 -1.49
N ASP A 66 1.86 20.86 -1.78
CA ASP A 66 1.43 21.29 -3.11
C ASP A 66 2.06 22.68 -3.41
N PRO A 67 2.16 23.12 -4.66
CA PRO A 67 2.67 24.46 -5.03
C PRO A 67 1.85 25.58 -4.37
N GLU A 68 2.43 26.78 -4.24
CA GLU A 68 1.74 27.95 -3.66
C GLU A 68 0.50 28.36 -4.46
N ASN A 69 0.53 28.19 -5.78
CA ASN A 69 -0.58 28.45 -6.69
C ASN A 69 -1.54 27.26 -6.82
N PHE A 70 -1.64 26.44 -5.78
CA PHE A 70 -2.50 25.27 -5.76
C PHE A 70 -3.94 25.61 -6.16
N ASP A 71 -4.46 24.82 -7.12
CA ASP A 71 -5.87 24.83 -7.50
C ASP A 71 -6.37 23.39 -7.62
N ILE A 72 -7.43 23.06 -6.88
CA ILE A 72 -8.03 21.72 -6.88
C ILE A 72 -8.62 21.33 -8.23
N LYS A 73 -9.00 22.33 -9.04
CA LYS A 73 -9.59 22.13 -10.37
C LYS A 73 -8.54 21.99 -11.48
N ASN A 74 -7.31 22.46 -11.23
CA ASN A 74 -6.23 22.41 -12.21
C ASN A 74 -5.09 21.50 -11.75
N CYS A 75 -4.92 20.36 -12.43
CA CYS A 75 -3.86 19.40 -12.09
C CYS A 75 -2.44 19.94 -12.33
N GLU A 76 -2.24 20.91 -13.21
CA GLU A 76 -0.93 21.52 -13.45
C GLU A 76 -0.41 22.27 -12.22
N ASN A 77 -1.33 22.77 -11.40
CA ASN A 77 -1.03 23.48 -10.16
C ASN A 77 -1.02 22.56 -8.94
N GLN A 78 -0.77 21.28 -9.14
CA GLN A 78 -0.73 20.29 -8.07
C GLN A 78 0.53 19.43 -8.15
N ARG A 79 0.92 18.85 -7.02
CA ARG A 79 1.92 17.79 -6.99
C ARG A 79 1.28 16.48 -7.47
N ASN A 80 1.75 15.97 -8.59
CA ASN A 80 1.16 14.84 -9.30
C ASN A 80 2.01 13.56 -9.23
N LEU A 81 1.43 12.43 -9.64
CA LEU A 81 2.16 11.18 -9.78
C LEU A 81 3.26 11.31 -10.82
N ASN A 82 4.41 10.68 -10.55
CA ASN A 82 5.40 10.41 -11.58
C ASN A 82 5.15 9.05 -12.26
N LYS A 83 6.00 8.66 -13.22
CA LYS A 83 5.91 7.37 -13.90
C LYS A 83 5.90 6.18 -12.92
N VAL A 84 6.70 6.23 -11.86
CA VAL A 84 6.76 5.18 -10.82
C VAL A 84 5.43 5.08 -10.08
N GLY A 85 4.83 6.23 -9.72
CA GLY A 85 3.51 6.27 -9.07
C GLY A 85 2.39 5.73 -9.97
N ILE A 86 2.43 6.02 -11.27
CA ILE A 86 1.48 5.45 -12.23
C ILE A 86 1.60 3.93 -12.28
N GLU A 87 2.81 3.39 -12.39
CA GLU A 87 3.02 1.93 -12.38
C GLU A 87 2.66 1.29 -11.03
N GLN A 88 2.90 1.99 -9.92
CA GLN A 88 2.45 1.55 -8.60
C GLN A 88 0.91 1.45 -8.55
N SER A 89 0.20 2.43 -9.08
CA SER A 89 -1.27 2.43 -9.14
C SER A 89 -1.80 1.26 -9.98
N LYS A 90 -1.19 0.98 -11.13
CA LYS A 90 -1.54 -0.19 -11.95
C LYS A 90 -1.34 -1.51 -11.21
N ARG A 91 -0.22 -1.66 -10.47
CA ARG A 91 0.04 -2.86 -9.66
C ARG A 91 -1.01 -3.05 -8.55
N ILE A 92 -1.48 -1.97 -7.92
CA ILE A 92 -2.61 -2.02 -6.98
C ILE A 92 -3.82 -2.64 -7.66
N GLY A 93 -4.21 -2.15 -8.83
CA GLY A 93 -5.35 -2.68 -9.57
C GLY A 93 -5.19 -4.16 -9.97
N ILE A 94 -3.98 -4.55 -10.41
CA ILE A 94 -3.66 -5.96 -10.71
C ILE A 94 -3.82 -6.83 -9.46
N PHE A 95 -3.37 -6.37 -8.29
CA PHE A 95 -3.52 -7.09 -7.03
C PHE A 95 -5.00 -7.37 -6.71
N PHE A 96 -5.87 -6.37 -6.78
CA PHE A 96 -7.31 -6.54 -6.53
C PHE A 96 -7.95 -7.51 -7.54
N LYS A 97 -7.66 -7.33 -8.83
CA LYS A 97 -8.20 -8.17 -9.91
C LYS A 97 -7.72 -9.62 -9.80
N LYS A 98 -6.40 -9.84 -9.64
CA LYS A 98 -5.79 -11.19 -9.55
C LYS A 98 -6.34 -12.00 -8.39
N ASN A 99 -6.65 -11.33 -7.27
CA ASN A 99 -7.15 -11.98 -6.07
C ASN A 99 -8.68 -12.01 -5.98
N SER A 100 -9.38 -11.52 -7.01
CA SER A 100 -10.85 -11.47 -7.06
C SER A 100 -11.46 -10.80 -5.82
N ILE A 101 -10.84 -9.69 -5.36
CA ILE A 101 -11.30 -8.94 -4.17
C ILE A 101 -12.58 -8.18 -4.55
N PRO A 102 -13.72 -8.45 -3.90
CA PRO A 102 -14.98 -7.77 -4.21
C PRO A 102 -14.93 -6.32 -3.75
N ILE A 103 -15.22 -5.38 -4.65
CA ILE A 103 -15.30 -3.94 -4.37
C ILE A 103 -16.74 -3.51 -4.63
N ASP A 104 -17.31 -2.77 -3.69
CA ASP A 104 -18.59 -2.10 -3.84
C ASP A 104 -18.38 -0.82 -4.67
N VAL A 105 -17.65 0.13 -4.11
CA VAL A 105 -17.37 1.41 -4.74
C VAL A 105 -15.97 1.90 -4.34
N VAL A 106 -15.35 2.67 -5.23
CA VAL A 106 -14.09 3.37 -4.98
C VAL A 106 -14.38 4.86 -4.86
N TYR A 107 -14.00 5.45 -3.75
CA TYR A 107 -14.00 6.90 -3.55
C TYR A 107 -12.58 7.44 -3.54
N SER A 108 -12.40 8.61 -4.11
CA SER A 108 -11.12 9.32 -4.16
C SER A 108 -11.25 10.72 -3.59
N SER A 109 -10.19 11.19 -2.96
CA SER A 109 -9.98 12.62 -2.78
C SER A 109 -10.05 13.36 -4.13
N GLU A 110 -10.43 14.63 -4.10
CA GLU A 110 -10.48 15.50 -5.29
C GLU A 110 -9.10 15.88 -5.82
N TRP A 111 -8.00 15.65 -5.09
CA TRP A 111 -6.62 15.89 -5.56
C TRP A 111 -6.26 15.01 -6.74
N CYS A 112 -5.58 15.56 -7.73
CA CYS A 112 -5.25 14.87 -8.97
C CYS A 112 -4.43 13.60 -8.73
N ARG A 113 -3.45 13.59 -7.82
CA ARG A 113 -2.68 12.38 -7.46
C ARG A 113 -3.54 11.25 -6.90
N CYS A 114 -4.63 11.57 -6.19
CA CYS A 114 -5.57 10.57 -5.69
C CYS A 114 -6.49 10.07 -6.82
N LYS A 115 -7.05 10.98 -7.62
CA LYS A 115 -7.86 10.66 -8.80
C LYS A 115 -7.09 9.78 -9.78
N ASP A 116 -5.83 10.11 -10.06
CA ASP A 116 -4.97 9.32 -10.94
C ASP A 116 -4.66 7.94 -10.36
N THR A 117 -4.37 7.85 -9.05
CA THR A 117 -4.21 6.57 -8.38
C THR A 117 -5.46 5.70 -8.53
N ALA A 118 -6.64 6.24 -8.26
CA ALA A 118 -7.92 5.54 -8.41
C ALA A 118 -8.20 5.16 -9.87
N LYS A 119 -7.96 6.07 -10.82
CA LYS A 119 -8.14 5.84 -12.26
C LYS A 119 -7.28 4.70 -12.78
N TYR A 120 -5.97 4.70 -12.46
CA TYR A 120 -5.06 3.66 -12.94
C TYR A 120 -5.25 2.30 -12.25
N ALA A 121 -5.70 2.30 -10.99
CA ALA A 121 -5.97 1.07 -10.25
C ALA A 121 -7.34 0.46 -10.58
N PHE A 122 -8.40 1.27 -10.61
CA PHE A 122 -9.78 0.78 -10.61
C PHE A 122 -10.62 1.23 -11.82
N LYS A 123 -10.15 2.19 -12.60
CA LYS A 123 -10.84 2.84 -13.72
C LYS A 123 -12.02 3.71 -13.29
N ASN A 124 -13.02 3.13 -12.58
CA ASN A 124 -14.22 3.81 -12.12
C ASN A 124 -14.08 4.20 -10.65
N PHE A 125 -14.38 5.44 -10.34
CA PHE A 125 -14.40 5.98 -8.97
C PHE A 125 -15.28 7.23 -8.90
N GLN A 126 -15.65 7.61 -7.68
CA GLN A 126 -16.32 8.86 -7.36
C GLN A 126 -15.42 9.72 -6.48
N THR A 127 -15.59 11.03 -6.50
CA THR A 127 -14.87 11.92 -5.57
C THR A 127 -15.65 12.13 -4.29
N LEU A 128 -14.93 12.24 -3.17
CA LEU A 128 -15.52 12.50 -1.87
C LEU A 128 -14.67 13.54 -1.12
N LYS A 129 -15.25 14.70 -0.80
CA LYS A 129 -14.54 15.83 -0.15
C LYS A 129 -13.92 15.46 1.19
N SER A 130 -14.57 14.60 1.97
CA SER A 130 -14.04 14.13 3.26
C SER A 130 -12.75 13.29 3.15
N LEU A 131 -12.32 12.94 1.93
CA LEU A 131 -11.03 12.30 1.65
C LEU A 131 -9.92 13.32 1.27
N ASN A 132 -10.22 14.61 1.22
CA ASN A 132 -9.28 15.65 0.82
C ASN A 132 -8.17 15.83 1.87
N SER A 133 -7.02 16.36 1.41
CA SER A 133 -5.90 16.65 2.31
C SER A 133 -6.16 17.86 3.19
N PHE A 134 -5.87 17.75 4.46
CA PHE A 134 -5.76 18.87 5.40
C PHE A 134 -4.32 19.07 5.90
N TYR A 135 -3.33 18.64 5.09
CA TYR A 135 -1.92 18.74 5.44
C TYR A 135 -1.42 20.18 5.51
N SER A 136 -1.77 21.01 4.50
CA SER A 136 -1.34 22.40 4.49
C SER A 136 -2.16 23.25 5.45
N GLU A 137 -1.56 24.35 5.94
CA GLU A 137 -2.16 25.26 6.90
C GLU A 137 -3.53 25.76 6.44
N ASN A 138 -3.66 26.07 5.15
CA ASN A 138 -4.90 26.58 4.55
C ASN A 138 -6.08 25.61 4.67
N PHE A 139 -5.82 24.30 4.75
CA PHE A 139 -6.84 23.25 4.83
C PHE A 139 -6.97 22.61 6.22
N ARG A 140 -6.03 22.88 7.14
CA ARG A 140 -6.02 22.28 8.48
C ARG A 140 -7.30 22.52 9.28
N LYS A 141 -7.91 23.70 9.12
CA LYS A 141 -9.20 24.04 9.76
C LYS A 141 -10.34 23.09 9.39
N ASN A 142 -10.22 22.33 8.30
CA ASN A 142 -11.24 21.40 7.84
C ASN A 142 -11.13 20.01 8.48
N GLN A 143 -10.03 19.70 9.19
CA GLN A 143 -9.72 18.35 9.70
C GLN A 143 -10.89 17.74 10.46
N ASP A 144 -11.34 18.36 11.54
CA ASP A 144 -12.36 17.79 12.43
C ASP A 144 -13.69 17.54 11.72
N SER A 145 -14.14 18.51 10.92
CA SER A 145 -15.39 18.39 10.15
C SER A 145 -15.28 17.28 9.09
N GLN A 146 -14.17 17.22 8.36
CA GLN A 146 -13.94 16.19 7.34
C GLN A 146 -13.91 14.77 7.94
N ILE A 147 -13.20 14.58 9.04
CA ILE A 147 -13.12 13.27 9.71
C ILE A 147 -14.49 12.88 10.26
N LYS A 148 -15.23 13.81 10.85
CA LYS A 148 -16.60 13.56 11.31
C LYS A 148 -17.51 13.15 10.16
N ASP A 149 -17.43 13.83 9.02
CA ASP A 149 -18.25 13.51 7.84
C ASP A 149 -17.84 12.18 7.22
N LEU A 150 -16.54 11.84 7.19
CA LEU A 150 -16.06 10.55 6.72
C LEU A 150 -16.57 9.40 7.61
N LYS A 151 -16.53 9.56 8.94
CA LYS A 151 -17.09 8.58 9.88
C LYS A 151 -18.57 8.36 9.64
N LYS A 152 -19.37 9.44 9.54
CA LYS A 152 -20.80 9.34 9.23
C LYS A 152 -21.08 8.70 7.86
N PHE A 153 -20.21 8.93 6.88
CA PHE A 153 -20.32 8.30 5.57
C PHE A 153 -20.12 6.78 5.69
N ILE A 154 -19.09 6.35 6.43
CA ILE A 154 -18.79 4.94 6.69
C ILE A 154 -19.92 4.26 7.47
N GLU A 155 -20.51 4.92 8.46
CA GLU A 155 -21.63 4.40 9.25
C GLU A 155 -22.84 4.02 8.38
N LYS A 156 -23.09 4.73 7.30
CA LYS A 156 -24.23 4.50 6.39
C LYS A 156 -23.97 3.40 5.36
N TRP A 157 -22.73 2.96 5.20
CA TRP A 157 -22.40 1.90 4.26
C TRP A 157 -22.89 0.53 4.76
N ASP A 158 -23.44 -0.29 3.86
CA ASP A 158 -24.07 -1.57 4.21
C ASP A 158 -23.10 -2.69 4.62
N GLY A 159 -21.82 -2.59 4.23
CA GLY A 159 -20.79 -3.54 4.63
C GLY A 159 -20.73 -4.85 3.84
N ASN A 160 -21.44 -4.99 2.71
CA ASN A 160 -21.49 -6.25 1.97
C ASN A 160 -20.19 -6.55 1.19
N LYS A 161 -19.74 -5.62 0.35
CA LYS A 161 -18.46 -5.72 -0.35
C LYS A 161 -17.43 -4.79 0.31
N ASN A 162 -16.22 -4.69 -0.23
CA ASN A 162 -15.23 -3.78 0.32
C ASN A 162 -15.48 -2.34 -0.18
N LEU A 163 -15.33 -1.39 0.73
CA LEU A 163 -15.35 0.04 0.44
C LEU A 163 -13.91 0.54 0.30
N VAL A 164 -13.57 1.16 -0.83
CA VAL A 164 -12.20 1.61 -1.09
C VAL A 164 -12.11 3.13 -1.08
N PHE A 165 -11.17 3.67 -0.32
CA PHE A 165 -10.84 5.09 -0.23
C PHE A 165 -9.42 5.35 -0.71
N VAL A 166 -9.26 6.13 -1.77
CA VAL A 166 -7.95 6.64 -2.23
C VAL A 166 -7.76 8.05 -1.70
N THR A 167 -6.82 8.23 -0.78
CA THR A 167 -6.70 9.47 -0.02
C THR A 167 -5.24 9.79 0.35
N HIS A 168 -5.04 10.62 1.35
CA HIS A 168 -3.77 11.15 1.83
C HIS A 168 -3.36 10.52 3.16
N TYR A 169 -2.06 10.52 3.46
CA TYR A 169 -1.57 9.95 4.72
C TYR A 169 -2.20 10.62 5.95
N VAL A 170 -2.46 11.94 5.91
CA VAL A 170 -3.06 12.67 7.04
C VAL A 170 -4.47 12.19 7.37
N VAL A 171 -5.25 11.82 6.36
CA VAL A 171 -6.60 11.28 6.56
C VAL A 171 -6.52 9.88 7.18
N ILE A 172 -5.61 9.04 6.67
CA ILE A 172 -5.44 7.68 7.20
C ILE A 172 -4.87 7.72 8.61
N LEU A 173 -3.90 8.59 8.87
CA LEU A 173 -3.35 8.80 10.21
C LEU A 173 -4.43 9.19 11.22
N GLU A 174 -5.29 10.15 10.87
CA GLU A 174 -6.34 10.61 11.75
C GLU A 174 -7.45 9.56 11.97
N MET A 175 -7.77 8.78 10.93
CA MET A 175 -8.78 7.73 11.03
C MET A 175 -8.30 6.48 11.78
N LEU A 176 -7.03 6.08 11.60
CA LEU A 176 -6.53 4.76 12.00
C LEU A 176 -5.29 4.82 12.91
N ASN A 177 -4.81 6.02 13.25
CA ASN A 177 -3.53 6.24 13.97
C ASN A 177 -2.34 5.52 13.31
N TYR A 178 -2.34 5.49 11.95
CA TYR A 178 -1.30 4.85 11.15
C TYR A 178 -0.91 5.72 9.96
N ALA A 179 0.39 5.97 9.78
CA ALA A 179 0.96 6.78 8.69
C ALA A 179 1.50 5.88 7.57
N PRO A 180 0.71 5.61 6.51
CA PRO A 180 1.12 4.71 5.45
C PRO A 180 2.14 5.32 4.49
N SER A 181 2.93 4.47 3.83
CA SER A 181 3.77 4.82 2.69
C SER A 181 2.95 5.10 1.43
N SER A 182 3.53 5.74 0.39
CA SER A 182 2.83 5.98 -0.88
C SER A 182 2.37 4.68 -1.53
N GLY A 183 1.11 4.61 -1.91
CA GLY A 183 0.49 3.43 -2.52
C GLY A 183 0.24 2.26 -1.56
N GLU A 184 0.45 2.46 -0.27
CA GLU A 184 0.16 1.44 0.73
C GLU A 184 -1.34 1.25 0.92
N ILE A 185 -1.73 -0.01 1.10
CA ILE A 185 -3.10 -0.46 1.34
C ILE A 185 -3.26 -0.74 2.82
N VAL A 186 -4.18 -0.05 3.48
CA VAL A 186 -4.49 -0.24 4.91
C VAL A 186 -5.93 -0.74 5.04
N ILE A 187 -6.10 -1.85 5.75
CA ILE A 187 -7.39 -2.53 5.89
C ILE A 187 -7.95 -2.25 7.28
N SER A 188 -9.20 -1.85 7.36
CA SER A 188 -9.92 -1.63 8.60
C SER A 188 -11.29 -2.33 8.58
N ASN A 189 -11.82 -2.59 9.74
CA ASN A 189 -13.22 -2.97 9.90
C ASN A 189 -14.09 -1.72 9.98
N LYS A 190 -15.37 -1.88 9.69
CA LYS A 190 -16.38 -0.89 10.06
C LYS A 190 -16.44 -0.84 11.59
N SER A 191 -16.03 0.26 12.20
CA SER A 191 -16.13 0.51 13.65
C SER A 191 -17.47 1.12 13.97
#